data_ce828d42dbe08e31a10c2d1c4f107c57
#
_entry.id   ce828d42dbe08e31a10c2d1c4f107c57
#
_cell.length_a   1.000
_cell.length_b   1.000
_cell.length_c   1.000
_cell.angle_alpha   90.00
_cell.angle_beta   90.00
_cell.angle_gamma   90.00
#
_symmetry.space_group_name_H-M   'P 1'
#
loop_
_entity.id
_entity.type
_entity.pdbx_description
1 polymer ?
#
loop_
_entity_poly.entity_id
_entity_poly.type
_entity_poly.pdbx_seq_one_letter_code
_entity_poly.pdbx_strand_id
1 'polypeptide(L)'
;MAILYFVTLNALGHVAFVGVRMATTLFALELGASAFTAGLLLSLFAALPMLLSVATGRLIDRVGPARPLAGAFVALVLGNALPFAFPYLMTLYFSSTLLGTAFMLVHIAMNSVFGAYGGPERRAMNFSWLALGFSFSGSAGPLVAGYAIEGLGYARAFLILAVFPALALVLLWLRKHPLPRPERAAAGKRASILDLLGVPTLRRMFLVSALLAIGWDLYTFLLPLYGAQIGLAASTIGVVMATFSAATFAVRLAMPFLIRRIRQWVVIASAMAVSGTAYLLFPFIEHVPALMALSFLLGLGLGCAQPVIMSLLYEASPPGRQGEVVGVRTLTLNASHTFIPLASGALSAALGMAPVFVLLAAGLLTGAWFSKQQVK
;
A
#
# COMPACT_ATOMS: atom_id res chain seq x y z
N MET A 1 12.10 -15.70 17.84
CA MET A 1 10.84 -15.22 18.50
C MET A 1 10.66 -13.71 18.38
N ALA A 2 11.66 -12.85 18.59
CA ALA A 2 11.49 -11.38 18.51
C ALA A 2 11.03 -10.87 17.12
N ILE A 3 11.52 -11.45 16.02
CA ILE A 3 11.09 -11.03 14.67
C ILE A 3 9.59 -11.26 14.45
N LEU A 4 9.02 -12.36 14.92
CA LEU A 4 7.58 -12.61 14.83
C LEU A 4 6.78 -11.61 15.65
N TYR A 5 7.27 -11.20 16.82
CA TYR A 5 6.64 -10.13 17.60
C TYR A 5 6.58 -8.81 16.82
N PHE A 6 7.67 -8.41 16.14
CA PHE A 6 7.69 -7.20 15.33
C PHE A 6 6.77 -7.31 14.10
N VAL A 7 6.75 -8.49 13.45
CA VAL A 7 5.82 -8.75 12.33
C VAL A 7 4.38 -8.65 12.81
N THR A 8 4.03 -9.21 13.98
CA THR A 8 2.69 -9.15 14.55
C THR A 8 2.27 -7.70 14.85
N LEU A 9 3.15 -6.89 15.48
CA LEU A 9 2.85 -5.48 15.73
C LEU A 9 2.55 -4.72 14.42
N ASN A 10 3.37 -4.92 13.39
CA ASN A 10 3.16 -4.30 12.10
C ASN A 10 1.88 -4.80 11.41
N ALA A 11 1.64 -6.11 11.43
CA ALA A 11 0.49 -6.73 10.79
C ALA A 11 -0.83 -6.26 11.42
N LEU A 12 -0.91 -6.16 12.74
CA LEU A 12 -2.08 -5.64 13.45
C LEU A 12 -2.40 -4.20 13.02
N GLY A 13 -1.41 -3.30 12.99
CA GLY A 13 -1.61 -1.94 12.50
C GLY A 13 -2.04 -1.89 11.03
N HIS A 14 -1.44 -2.75 10.18
CA HIS A 14 -1.73 -2.78 8.76
C HIS A 14 -3.09 -3.41 8.42
N VAL A 15 -3.55 -4.44 9.16
CA VAL A 15 -4.92 -4.99 9.02
C VAL A 15 -5.96 -3.89 9.20
N ALA A 16 -5.84 -3.10 10.28
CA ALA A 16 -6.74 -1.98 10.52
C ALA A 16 -6.65 -0.94 9.39
N PHE A 17 -5.43 -0.58 8.96
CA PHE A 17 -5.22 0.43 7.92
C PHE A 17 -5.82 0.03 6.57
N VAL A 18 -5.60 -1.22 6.12
CA VAL A 18 -6.14 -1.66 4.82
C VAL A 18 -7.65 -1.87 4.91
N GLY A 19 -8.14 -2.44 6.03
CA GLY A 19 -9.58 -2.62 6.26
C GLY A 19 -10.34 -1.30 6.30
N VAL A 20 -9.79 -0.29 6.99
CA VAL A 20 -10.46 1.00 7.11
C VAL A 20 -10.49 1.79 5.79
N ARG A 21 -9.51 1.63 4.90
CA ARG A 21 -9.55 2.26 3.57
C ARG A 21 -10.75 1.76 2.76
N MET A 22 -11.00 0.45 2.77
CA MET A 22 -12.19 -0.14 2.16
C MET A 22 -13.47 0.33 2.87
N ALA A 23 -13.51 0.27 4.21
CA ALA A 23 -14.67 0.68 5.00
C ALA A 23 -15.01 2.16 4.78
N THR A 24 -14.02 3.05 4.71
CA THR A 24 -14.20 4.49 4.45
C THR A 24 -14.81 4.72 3.07
N THR A 25 -14.33 4.03 2.03
CA THR A 25 -14.90 4.14 0.67
C THR A 25 -16.36 3.72 0.65
N LEU A 26 -16.67 2.54 1.19
CA LEU A 26 -18.02 2.00 1.20
C LEU A 26 -18.97 2.82 2.09
N PHE A 27 -18.50 3.26 3.27
CA PHE A 27 -19.33 4.08 4.15
C PHE A 27 -19.59 5.47 3.59
N ALA A 28 -18.62 6.07 2.90
CA ALA A 28 -18.84 7.34 2.20
C ALA A 28 -19.95 7.22 1.14
N LEU A 29 -19.96 6.12 0.36
CA LEU A 29 -21.00 5.85 -0.63
C LEU A 29 -22.38 5.63 0.03
N GLU A 30 -22.42 4.90 1.14
CA GLU A 30 -23.66 4.72 1.94
C GLU A 30 -24.23 6.04 2.44
N LEU A 31 -23.34 6.99 2.80
CA LEU A 31 -23.71 8.35 3.19
C LEU A 31 -24.06 9.28 1.99
N GLY A 32 -24.17 8.73 0.78
CA GLY A 32 -24.52 9.45 -0.44
C GLY A 32 -23.37 10.25 -1.06
N ALA A 33 -22.12 9.97 -0.67
CA ALA A 33 -20.97 10.67 -1.24
C ALA A 33 -20.70 10.24 -2.69
N SER A 34 -20.17 11.16 -3.50
CA SER A 34 -19.76 10.90 -4.88
C SER A 34 -18.44 10.11 -4.93
N ALA A 35 -18.13 9.53 -6.10
CA ALA A 35 -16.83 8.90 -6.37
C ALA A 35 -15.66 9.87 -6.17
N PHE A 36 -15.85 11.18 -6.47
CA PHE A 36 -14.87 12.22 -6.18
C PHE A 36 -14.59 12.34 -4.68
N THR A 37 -15.64 12.38 -3.86
CA THR A 37 -15.52 12.46 -2.40
C THR A 37 -14.82 11.21 -1.83
N ALA A 38 -15.14 10.02 -2.33
CA ALA A 38 -14.44 8.79 -1.95
C ALA A 38 -12.95 8.83 -2.33
N GLY A 39 -12.61 9.32 -3.52
CA GLY A 39 -11.23 9.54 -3.96
C GLY A 39 -10.50 10.58 -3.09
N LEU A 40 -11.16 11.67 -2.72
CA LEU A 40 -10.61 12.69 -1.82
C LEU A 40 -10.32 12.10 -0.43
N LEU A 41 -11.24 11.33 0.13
CA LEU A 41 -11.05 10.66 1.42
C LEU A 41 -9.83 9.74 1.40
N LEU A 42 -9.66 8.94 0.33
CA LEU A 42 -8.48 8.07 0.19
C LEU A 42 -7.18 8.86 -0.02
N SER A 43 -7.24 10.00 -0.71
CA SER A 43 -6.09 10.89 -0.86
C SER A 43 -5.61 11.47 0.48
N LEU A 44 -6.53 11.74 1.41
CA LEU A 44 -6.21 12.23 2.75
C LEU A 44 -5.41 11.23 3.59
N PHE A 45 -5.54 9.92 3.33
CA PHE A 45 -4.67 8.91 3.97
C PHE A 45 -3.19 9.08 3.61
N ALA A 46 -2.87 9.79 2.51
CA ALA A 46 -1.50 9.96 2.04
C ALA A 46 -1.03 11.43 2.01
N ALA A 47 -1.93 12.40 1.93
CA ALA A 47 -1.60 13.81 1.75
C ALA A 47 -0.74 14.38 2.89
N LEU A 48 -1.20 14.25 4.13
CA LEU A 48 -0.44 14.71 5.29
C LEU A 48 0.83 13.87 5.55
N PRO A 49 0.79 12.52 5.46
CA PRO A 49 1.97 11.67 5.42
C PRO A 49 3.06 12.09 4.45
N MET A 50 2.70 12.47 3.23
CA MET A 50 3.66 12.93 2.22
C MET A 50 4.49 14.11 2.72
N LEU A 51 3.86 15.06 3.42
CA LEU A 51 4.53 16.24 3.97
C LEU A 51 5.33 15.96 5.24
N LEU A 52 4.83 15.06 6.10
CA LEU A 52 5.39 14.82 7.43
C LEU A 52 6.40 13.67 7.50
N SER A 53 6.54 12.86 6.46
CA SER A 53 7.37 11.63 6.48
C SER A 53 8.82 11.86 6.91
N VAL A 54 9.46 12.92 6.39
CA VAL A 54 10.85 13.27 6.73
C VAL A 54 10.97 13.73 8.20
N ALA A 55 10.02 14.55 8.65
CA ALA A 55 9.99 15.02 10.05
C ALA A 55 9.77 13.85 11.02
N THR A 56 8.91 12.91 10.64
CA THR A 56 8.64 11.67 11.38
C THR A 56 9.89 10.79 11.48
N GLY A 57 10.62 10.60 10.39
CA GLY A 57 11.89 9.86 10.41
C GLY A 57 12.87 10.48 11.40
N ARG A 58 13.06 11.80 11.34
CA ARG A 58 13.94 12.53 12.28
C ARG A 58 13.48 12.41 13.73
N LEU A 59 12.19 12.42 13.99
CA LEU A 59 11.63 12.22 15.31
C LEU A 59 12.00 10.83 15.86
N ILE A 60 11.78 9.77 15.04
CA ILE A 60 12.10 8.39 15.41
C ILE A 60 13.60 8.20 15.67
N ASP A 61 14.47 8.83 14.87
CA ASP A 61 15.91 8.78 15.05
C ASP A 61 16.35 9.45 16.37
N ARG A 62 15.62 10.48 16.83
CA ARG A 62 15.94 11.20 18.08
C ARG A 62 15.43 10.48 19.32
N VAL A 63 14.14 10.10 19.34
CA VAL A 63 13.47 9.56 20.54
C VAL A 63 13.40 8.04 20.59
N GLY A 64 13.82 7.38 19.49
CA GLY A 64 13.66 5.94 19.29
C GLY A 64 12.24 5.58 18.83
N PRO A 65 12.02 4.33 18.32
CA PRO A 65 10.77 3.93 17.69
C PRO A 65 9.62 3.70 18.70
N ALA A 66 9.89 3.35 19.96
CA ALA A 66 8.89 2.88 20.92
C ALA A 66 7.79 3.92 21.23
N ARG A 67 8.19 5.18 21.54
CA ARG A 67 7.23 6.25 21.88
C ARG A 67 6.38 6.69 20.70
N PRO A 68 6.97 6.97 19.49
CA PRO A 68 6.19 7.28 18.31
C PRO A 68 5.23 6.16 17.92
N LEU A 69 5.66 4.89 18.05
CA LEU A 69 4.84 3.73 17.74
C LEU A 69 3.63 3.60 18.70
N ALA A 70 3.84 3.84 20.00
CA ALA A 70 2.74 3.84 20.97
C ALA A 70 1.72 4.95 20.66
N GLY A 71 2.19 6.18 20.41
CA GLY A 71 1.32 7.30 20.02
C GLY A 71 0.57 7.02 18.71
N ALA A 72 1.23 6.37 17.74
CA ALA A 72 0.63 5.98 16.48
C ALA A 72 -0.50 4.93 16.67
N PHE A 73 -0.29 3.91 17.50
CA PHE A 73 -1.35 2.94 17.78
C PHE A 73 -2.54 3.57 18.54
N VAL A 74 -2.28 4.48 19.47
CA VAL A 74 -3.37 5.27 20.11
C VAL A 74 -4.14 6.07 19.05
N ALA A 75 -3.44 6.77 18.16
CA ALA A 75 -4.07 7.54 17.09
C ALA A 75 -4.86 6.64 16.10
N LEU A 76 -4.37 5.42 15.79
CA LEU A 76 -5.11 4.44 15.01
C LEU A 76 -6.39 3.98 15.71
N VAL A 77 -6.36 3.73 17.02
CA VAL A 77 -7.56 3.37 17.80
C VAL A 77 -8.57 4.52 17.75
N LEU A 78 -8.13 5.73 18.08
CA LEU A 78 -9.00 6.92 18.10
C LEU A 78 -9.57 7.22 16.71
N GLY A 79 -8.73 7.17 15.66
CA GLY A 79 -9.14 7.41 14.29
C GLY A 79 -10.19 6.42 13.81
N ASN A 80 -10.11 5.14 14.22
CA ASN A 80 -11.14 4.14 13.94
C ASN A 80 -12.40 4.33 14.83
N ALA A 81 -12.26 4.80 16.06
CA ALA A 81 -13.39 5.00 16.96
C ALA A 81 -14.25 6.22 16.54
N LEU A 82 -13.68 7.21 15.88
CA LEU A 82 -14.39 8.42 15.46
C LEU A 82 -15.62 8.16 14.58
N PRO A 83 -15.55 7.38 13.46
CA PRO A 83 -16.71 7.12 12.62
C PRO A 83 -17.79 6.26 13.31
N PHE A 84 -17.42 5.50 14.32
CA PHE A 84 -18.38 4.80 15.17
C PHE A 84 -19.15 5.77 16.06
N ALA A 85 -18.45 6.70 16.74
CA ALA A 85 -19.05 7.67 17.65
C ALA A 85 -19.86 8.74 16.92
N PHE A 86 -19.39 9.14 15.74
CA PHE A 86 -19.97 10.21 14.93
C PHE A 86 -20.07 9.76 13.45
N PRO A 87 -21.16 9.06 13.06
CA PRO A 87 -21.29 8.44 11.73
C PRO A 87 -21.70 9.46 10.65
N TYR A 88 -20.90 10.48 10.44
CA TYR A 88 -21.09 11.54 9.47
C TYR A 88 -19.93 11.61 8.47
N LEU A 89 -20.21 12.13 7.26
CA LEU A 89 -19.21 12.27 6.21
C LEU A 89 -18.02 13.14 6.67
N MET A 90 -18.27 14.21 7.43
CA MET A 90 -17.21 15.09 7.94
C MET A 90 -16.23 14.34 8.84
N THR A 91 -16.70 13.39 9.62
CA THR A 91 -15.87 12.55 10.49
C THR A 91 -14.90 11.68 9.68
N LEU A 92 -15.31 11.22 8.50
CA LEU A 92 -14.43 10.42 7.62
C LEU A 92 -13.23 11.24 7.12
N TYR A 93 -13.38 12.56 6.89
CA TYR A 93 -12.23 13.41 6.52
C TYR A 93 -11.18 13.47 7.62
N PHE A 94 -11.61 13.73 8.86
CA PHE A 94 -10.70 13.75 10.02
C PHE A 94 -10.09 12.38 10.29
N SER A 95 -10.91 11.34 10.26
CA SER A 95 -10.48 9.95 10.47
C SER A 95 -9.45 9.53 9.43
N SER A 96 -9.69 9.77 8.12
CA SER A 96 -8.77 9.42 7.03
C SER A 96 -7.41 10.09 7.21
N THR A 97 -7.40 11.38 7.55
CA THR A 97 -6.16 12.14 7.78
C THR A 97 -5.40 11.62 8.99
N LEU A 98 -6.11 11.37 10.11
CA LEU A 98 -5.51 10.85 11.35
C LEU A 98 -4.95 9.45 11.15
N LEU A 99 -5.74 8.55 10.55
CA LEU A 99 -5.36 7.15 10.31
C LEU A 99 -4.18 7.03 9.35
N GLY A 100 -4.17 7.83 8.27
CA GLY A 100 -3.06 7.87 7.33
C GLY A 100 -1.76 8.32 8.00
N THR A 101 -1.83 9.41 8.78
CA THR A 101 -0.67 9.95 9.51
C THR A 101 -0.17 8.98 10.58
N ALA A 102 -1.08 8.38 11.34
CA ALA A 102 -0.74 7.40 12.35
C ALA A 102 -0.09 6.16 11.73
N PHE A 103 -0.64 5.64 10.63
CA PHE A 103 -0.04 4.48 9.97
C PHE A 103 1.32 4.80 9.35
N MET A 104 1.55 6.00 8.83
CA MET A 104 2.88 6.44 8.39
C MET A 104 3.89 6.35 9.53
N LEU A 105 3.54 6.79 10.75
CA LEU A 105 4.42 6.66 11.91
C LEU A 105 4.72 5.18 12.21
N VAL A 106 3.70 4.30 12.19
CA VAL A 106 3.90 2.85 12.35
C VAL A 106 4.86 2.33 11.28
N HIS A 107 4.61 2.66 10.02
CA HIS A 107 5.40 2.19 8.89
C HIS A 107 6.88 2.60 8.99
N ILE A 108 7.16 3.87 9.27
CA ILE A 108 8.53 4.39 9.40
C ILE A 108 9.21 3.77 10.63
N ALA A 109 8.53 3.72 11.78
CA ALA A 109 9.08 3.13 13.00
C ALA A 109 9.39 1.64 12.83
N MET A 110 8.50 0.88 12.20
CA MET A 110 8.72 -0.55 11.98
C MET A 110 9.82 -0.81 10.95
N ASN A 111 9.90 -0.04 9.85
CA ASN A 111 11.03 -0.15 8.91
C ASN A 111 12.37 0.12 9.62
N SER A 112 12.43 1.09 10.52
CA SER A 112 13.60 1.37 11.36
C SER A 112 13.97 0.17 12.24
N VAL A 113 12.97 -0.43 12.92
CA VAL A 113 13.16 -1.64 13.76
C VAL A 113 13.67 -2.81 12.94
N PHE A 114 13.04 -3.13 11.79
CA PHE A 114 13.46 -4.24 10.94
C PHE A 114 14.84 -4.03 10.31
N GLY A 115 15.19 -2.78 10.01
CA GLY A 115 16.51 -2.42 9.48
C GLY A 115 17.64 -2.54 10.51
N ALA A 116 17.35 -2.28 11.80
CA ALA A 116 18.33 -2.31 12.88
C ALA A 116 18.43 -3.69 13.57
N TYR A 117 17.38 -4.53 13.53
CA TYR A 117 17.35 -5.78 14.27
C TYR A 117 18.31 -6.83 13.72
N GLY A 118 19.24 -7.28 14.58
CA GLY A 118 20.19 -8.38 14.28
C GLY A 118 21.30 -8.01 13.28
N GLY A 119 21.49 -6.72 13.00
CA GLY A 119 22.59 -6.22 12.18
C GLY A 119 22.40 -6.33 10.67
N PRO A 120 23.43 -5.92 9.89
CA PRO A 120 23.36 -5.85 8.42
C PRO A 120 23.06 -7.20 7.75
N GLU A 121 23.62 -8.31 8.27
CA GLU A 121 23.49 -9.65 7.70
C GLU A 121 22.05 -10.18 7.72
N ARG A 122 21.25 -9.79 8.73
CA ARG A 122 19.85 -10.21 8.88
C ARG A 122 18.85 -9.29 8.21
N ARG A 123 19.29 -8.13 7.73
CA ARG A 123 18.42 -7.09 7.21
C ARG A 123 17.50 -7.56 6.06
N ALA A 124 18.06 -8.27 5.08
CA ALA A 124 17.29 -8.79 3.95
C ALA A 124 16.20 -9.80 4.42
N MET A 125 16.55 -10.69 5.34
CA MET A 125 15.61 -11.65 5.93
C MET A 125 14.51 -10.95 6.72
N ASN A 126 14.86 -9.93 7.51
CA ASN A 126 13.90 -9.15 8.29
C ASN A 126 12.88 -8.46 7.39
N PHE A 127 13.31 -7.81 6.31
CA PHE A 127 12.40 -7.19 5.35
C PHE A 127 11.54 -8.21 4.59
N SER A 128 12.04 -9.44 4.38
CA SER A 128 11.23 -10.53 3.82
C SER A 128 10.08 -10.92 4.78
N TRP A 129 10.36 -11.04 6.07
CA TRP A 129 9.32 -11.27 7.08
C TRP A 129 8.31 -10.12 7.14
N LEU A 130 8.78 -8.87 7.07
CA LEU A 130 7.90 -7.70 7.01
C LEU A 130 6.99 -7.75 5.77
N ALA A 131 7.52 -8.10 4.61
CA ALA A 131 6.76 -8.22 3.37
C ALA A 131 5.70 -9.33 3.42
N LEU A 132 6.00 -10.46 4.07
CA LEU A 132 5.02 -11.51 4.34
C LEU A 132 3.91 -11.02 5.28
N GLY A 133 4.27 -10.28 6.32
CA GLY A 133 3.30 -9.63 7.21
C GLY A 133 2.36 -8.68 6.47
N PHE A 134 2.87 -7.88 5.54
CA PHE A 134 2.05 -7.01 4.70
C PHE A 134 1.11 -7.79 3.77
N SER A 135 1.55 -8.89 3.19
CA SER A 135 0.69 -9.72 2.33
C SER A 135 -0.44 -10.38 3.11
N PHE A 136 -0.14 -10.92 4.31
CA PHE A 136 -1.15 -11.49 5.20
C PHE A 136 -2.18 -10.43 5.61
N SER A 137 -1.73 -9.30 6.12
CA SER A 137 -2.62 -8.23 6.58
C SER A 137 -3.39 -7.56 5.44
N GLY A 138 -2.81 -7.55 4.23
CA GLY A 138 -3.49 -7.12 3.01
C GLY A 138 -4.70 -7.98 2.65
N SER A 139 -4.68 -9.28 2.97
CA SER A 139 -5.85 -10.17 2.85
C SER A 139 -6.79 -10.02 4.04
N ALA A 140 -6.26 -10.04 5.26
CA ALA A 140 -7.07 -10.02 6.47
C ALA A 140 -7.87 -8.72 6.64
N GLY A 141 -7.30 -7.56 6.28
CA GLY A 141 -7.96 -6.25 6.44
C GLY A 141 -9.29 -6.15 5.71
N PRO A 142 -9.33 -6.35 4.38
CA PRO A 142 -10.58 -6.31 3.61
C PRO A 142 -11.59 -7.39 4.02
N LEU A 143 -11.12 -8.61 4.37
CA LEU A 143 -12.01 -9.66 4.87
C LEU A 143 -12.71 -9.22 6.16
N VAL A 144 -11.93 -8.77 7.15
CA VAL A 144 -12.49 -8.30 8.43
C VAL A 144 -13.44 -7.13 8.19
N ALA A 145 -13.04 -6.13 7.39
CA ALA A 145 -13.89 -4.98 7.08
C ALA A 145 -15.20 -5.42 6.39
N GLY A 146 -15.12 -6.26 5.37
CA GLY A 146 -16.26 -6.70 4.59
C GLY A 146 -17.30 -7.46 5.43
N TYR A 147 -16.85 -8.47 6.20
CA TYR A 147 -17.74 -9.23 7.08
C TYR A 147 -18.27 -8.39 8.25
N ALA A 148 -17.45 -7.48 8.80
CA ALA A 148 -17.91 -6.58 9.86
C ALA A 148 -18.98 -5.60 9.36
N ILE A 149 -18.83 -5.05 8.14
CA ILE A 149 -19.82 -4.16 7.52
C ILE A 149 -21.14 -4.93 7.31
N GLU A 150 -21.08 -6.10 6.70
CA GLU A 150 -22.27 -6.89 6.39
C GLU A 150 -22.99 -7.38 7.66
N GLY A 151 -22.26 -7.87 8.66
CA GLY A 151 -22.86 -8.41 9.88
C GLY A 151 -23.28 -7.36 10.93
N LEU A 152 -22.58 -6.23 11.00
CA LEU A 152 -22.73 -5.25 12.08
C LEU A 152 -23.07 -3.83 11.60
N GLY A 153 -22.93 -3.57 10.29
CA GLY A 153 -23.09 -2.25 9.70
C GLY A 153 -21.79 -1.42 9.71
N TYR A 154 -21.79 -0.36 8.92
CA TYR A 154 -20.60 0.46 8.63
C TYR A 154 -19.94 1.03 9.88
N ALA A 155 -20.69 1.70 10.75
CA ALA A 155 -20.13 2.36 11.93
C ALA A 155 -19.45 1.35 12.89
N ARG A 156 -20.09 0.19 13.14
CA ARG A 156 -19.52 -0.83 14.03
C ARG A 156 -18.31 -1.54 13.42
N ALA A 157 -18.21 -1.62 12.10
CA ALA A 157 -17.04 -2.18 11.43
C ALA A 157 -15.76 -1.40 11.77
N PHE A 158 -15.84 -0.08 11.89
CA PHE A 158 -14.70 0.73 12.34
C PHE A 158 -14.27 0.38 13.77
N LEU A 159 -15.23 0.08 14.68
CA LEU A 159 -14.89 -0.35 16.03
C LEU A 159 -14.18 -1.71 16.05
N ILE A 160 -14.62 -2.67 15.20
CA ILE A 160 -13.91 -3.95 15.04
C ILE A 160 -12.49 -3.73 14.52
N LEU A 161 -12.30 -2.82 13.55
CA LEU A 161 -10.97 -2.49 13.05
C LEU A 161 -10.09 -1.80 14.10
N ALA A 162 -10.68 -1.07 15.06
CA ALA A 162 -9.94 -0.45 16.17
C ALA A 162 -9.33 -1.49 17.14
N VAL A 163 -9.90 -2.70 17.21
CA VAL A 163 -9.38 -3.78 18.09
C VAL A 163 -7.94 -4.15 17.72
N PHE A 164 -7.60 -4.16 16.43
CA PHE A 164 -6.26 -4.57 15.98
C PHE A 164 -5.15 -3.64 16.48
N PRO A 165 -5.20 -2.30 16.28
CA PRO A 165 -4.20 -1.41 16.85
C PRO A 165 -4.25 -1.35 18.38
N ALA A 166 -5.41 -1.57 19.02
CA ALA A 166 -5.50 -1.71 20.46
C ALA A 166 -4.74 -2.93 20.98
N LEU A 167 -4.88 -4.08 20.31
CA LEU A 167 -4.07 -5.27 20.61
C LEU A 167 -2.56 -5.01 20.38
N ALA A 168 -2.21 -4.31 19.31
CA ALA A 168 -0.82 -3.93 19.06
C ALA A 168 -0.27 -3.03 20.17
N LEU A 169 -1.08 -2.08 20.68
CA LEU A 169 -0.72 -1.22 21.79
C LEU A 169 -0.50 -2.01 23.09
N VAL A 170 -1.38 -2.97 23.39
CA VAL A 170 -1.24 -3.88 24.55
C VAL A 170 0.05 -4.70 24.43
N LEU A 171 0.29 -5.31 23.25
CA LEU A 171 1.52 -6.06 23.01
C LEU A 171 2.77 -5.19 23.16
N LEU A 172 2.72 -3.95 22.67
CA LEU A 172 3.82 -3.00 22.80
C LEU A 172 4.04 -2.60 24.28
N TRP A 173 2.97 -2.43 25.05
CA TRP A 173 3.04 -2.11 26.48
C TRP A 173 3.62 -3.26 27.30
N LEU A 174 3.29 -4.51 26.98
CA LEU A 174 3.87 -5.69 27.62
C LEU A 174 5.38 -5.85 27.36
N ARG A 175 5.94 -5.14 26.39
CA ARG A 175 7.38 -5.01 26.08
C ARG A 175 8.18 -6.32 26.14
N LYS A 176 7.65 -7.42 25.60
CA LYS A 176 8.35 -8.72 25.58
C LYS A 176 9.73 -8.67 24.90
N HIS A 177 9.92 -7.74 23.95
CA HIS A 177 11.18 -7.53 23.25
C HIS A 177 11.45 -6.02 23.10
N PRO A 178 12.64 -5.52 23.52
CA PRO A 178 13.01 -4.15 23.31
C PRO A 178 13.12 -3.83 21.83
N LEU A 179 12.58 -2.69 21.43
CA LEU A 179 12.70 -2.22 20.05
C LEU A 179 14.12 -1.68 19.83
N PRO A 180 14.86 -2.21 18.82
CA PRO A 180 16.20 -1.73 18.50
C PRO A 180 16.15 -0.26 18.05
N ARG A 181 17.18 0.50 18.45
CA ARG A 181 17.38 1.86 17.98
C ARG A 181 18.26 1.84 16.73
N PRO A 182 17.90 2.60 15.67
CA PRO A 182 18.78 2.74 14.53
C PRO A 182 20.08 3.47 14.93
N GLU A 183 21.19 3.05 14.34
CA GLU A 183 22.41 3.83 14.38
C GLU A 183 22.20 5.12 13.59
N ARG A 184 22.68 6.26 14.13
CA ARG A 184 22.59 7.54 13.43
C ARG A 184 23.37 7.44 12.12
N ALA A 185 22.65 7.52 11.02
CA ALA A 185 23.30 7.65 9.70
C ALA A 185 24.07 8.97 9.65
N ALA A 186 25.34 8.91 9.23
CA ALA A 186 26.11 10.10 8.94
C ALA A 186 25.42 10.89 7.83
N ALA A 187 25.25 12.20 8.03
CA ALA A 187 24.66 13.08 7.02
C ALA A 187 25.62 13.18 5.82
N GLY A 188 25.34 12.42 4.77
CA GLY A 188 26.03 12.53 3.48
C GLY A 188 25.72 13.86 2.78
N LYS A 189 26.64 14.33 1.94
CA LYS A 189 26.41 15.52 1.08
C LYS A 189 25.18 15.31 0.22
N ARG A 190 24.24 16.26 0.25
CA ARG A 190 23.02 16.24 -0.56
C ARG A 190 23.38 16.58 -2.01
N ALA A 191 23.38 15.61 -2.92
CA ALA A 191 23.41 15.87 -4.35
C ALA A 191 21.98 16.16 -4.87
N SER A 192 21.88 16.84 -6.03
CA SER A 192 20.56 17.16 -6.59
C SER A 192 19.80 15.92 -7.03
N ILE A 193 18.52 15.84 -6.67
CA ILE A 193 17.60 14.79 -7.14
C ILE A 193 17.44 14.85 -8.67
N LEU A 194 17.54 16.04 -9.25
CA LEU A 194 17.39 16.26 -10.69
C LEU A 194 18.47 15.53 -11.50
N ASP A 195 19.67 15.37 -10.95
CA ASP A 195 20.76 14.63 -11.61
C ASP A 195 20.40 13.16 -11.84
N LEU A 196 19.64 12.56 -10.92
CA LEU A 196 19.18 11.17 -11.04
C LEU A 196 18.11 11.02 -12.14
N LEU A 197 17.28 12.03 -12.33
CA LEU A 197 16.29 12.06 -13.41
C LEU A 197 16.94 12.28 -14.78
N GLY A 198 18.14 12.84 -14.82
CA GLY A 198 18.98 12.97 -16.02
C GLY A 198 19.51 11.63 -16.54
N VAL A 199 19.61 10.59 -15.71
CA VAL A 199 20.06 9.25 -16.11
C VAL A 199 18.90 8.51 -16.80
N PRO A 200 19.00 8.21 -18.14
CA PRO A 200 17.88 7.64 -18.89
C PRO A 200 17.35 6.32 -18.32
N THR A 201 18.24 5.46 -17.84
CA THR A 201 17.88 4.17 -17.24
C THR A 201 17.08 4.34 -15.95
N LEU A 202 17.53 5.22 -15.04
CA LEU A 202 16.81 5.51 -13.79
C LEU A 202 15.46 6.16 -14.07
N ARG A 203 15.37 7.11 -15.00
CA ARG A 203 14.12 7.76 -15.39
C ARG A 203 13.10 6.74 -15.88
N ARG A 204 13.48 5.78 -16.72
CA ARG A 204 12.62 4.69 -17.19
C ARG A 204 12.13 3.82 -16.03
N MET A 205 13.04 3.47 -15.12
CA MET A 205 12.69 2.66 -13.93
C MET A 205 11.74 3.40 -12.99
N PHE A 206 11.91 4.71 -12.80
CA PHE A 206 10.97 5.51 -12.02
C PHE A 206 9.58 5.56 -12.68
N LEU A 207 9.50 5.74 -14.00
CA LEU A 207 8.23 5.72 -14.73
C LEU A 207 7.52 4.36 -14.62
N VAL A 208 8.24 3.26 -14.82
CA VAL A 208 7.69 1.90 -14.67
C VAL A 208 7.23 1.66 -13.23
N SER A 209 8.04 2.08 -12.25
CA SER A 209 7.68 1.97 -10.83
C SER A 209 6.42 2.78 -10.49
N ALA A 210 6.29 3.98 -11.07
CA ALA A 210 5.11 4.82 -10.90
C ALA A 210 3.85 4.16 -11.49
N LEU A 211 3.92 3.66 -12.72
CA LEU A 211 2.79 2.99 -13.38
C LEU A 211 2.30 1.77 -12.59
N LEU A 212 3.22 0.95 -12.09
CA LEU A 212 2.88 -0.22 -11.27
C LEU A 212 2.31 0.17 -9.91
N ALA A 213 2.81 1.27 -9.32
CA ALA A 213 2.26 1.81 -8.08
C ALA A 213 0.84 2.37 -8.28
N ILE A 214 0.62 3.10 -9.37
CA ILE A 214 -0.70 3.58 -9.78
C ILE A 214 -1.67 2.41 -9.94
N GLY A 215 -1.22 1.32 -10.59
CA GLY A 215 -2.02 0.10 -10.69
C GLY A 215 -2.42 -0.44 -9.33
N TRP A 216 -1.48 -0.53 -8.38
CA TRP A 216 -1.78 -0.98 -7.02
C TRP A 216 -2.79 -0.08 -6.30
N ASP A 217 -2.59 1.23 -6.35
CA ASP A 217 -3.45 2.20 -5.68
C ASP A 217 -4.85 2.22 -6.26
N LEU A 218 -4.94 2.20 -7.59
CA LEU A 218 -6.23 2.18 -8.27
C LEU A 218 -7.01 0.90 -7.98
N TYR A 219 -6.34 -0.26 -7.87
CA TYR A 219 -7.03 -1.48 -7.45
C TYR A 219 -7.70 -1.30 -6.08
N THR A 220 -6.97 -0.80 -5.10
CA THR A 220 -7.50 -0.63 -3.74
C THR A 220 -8.60 0.44 -3.63
N PHE A 221 -8.69 1.35 -4.59
CA PHE A 221 -9.73 2.36 -4.68
C PHE A 221 -10.90 1.92 -5.55
N LEU A 222 -10.62 1.50 -6.78
CA LEU A 222 -11.67 1.21 -7.77
C LEU A 222 -12.46 -0.05 -7.44
N LEU A 223 -11.83 -1.08 -6.85
CA LEU A 223 -12.54 -2.32 -6.59
C LEU A 223 -13.68 -2.16 -5.58
N PRO A 224 -13.51 -1.51 -4.41
CA PRO A 224 -14.64 -1.22 -3.52
C PRO A 224 -15.72 -0.35 -4.18
N LEU A 225 -15.30 0.66 -4.93
CA LEU A 225 -16.21 1.56 -5.64
C LEU A 225 -17.02 0.83 -6.72
N TYR A 226 -16.34 0.03 -7.55
CA TYR A 226 -16.97 -0.78 -8.61
C TYR A 226 -17.87 -1.87 -8.03
N GLY A 227 -17.40 -2.58 -7.01
CA GLY A 227 -18.19 -3.62 -6.34
C GLY A 227 -19.48 -3.06 -5.75
N ALA A 228 -19.44 -1.89 -5.11
CA ALA A 228 -20.63 -1.21 -4.61
C ALA A 228 -21.57 -0.79 -5.75
N GLN A 229 -21.04 -0.29 -6.87
CA GLN A 229 -21.85 0.13 -8.04
C GLN A 229 -22.60 -1.03 -8.66
N ILE A 230 -22.00 -2.23 -8.75
CA ILE A 230 -22.66 -3.45 -9.28
C ILE A 230 -23.44 -4.22 -8.20
N GLY A 231 -23.61 -3.63 -7.01
CA GLY A 231 -24.44 -4.20 -5.94
C GLY A 231 -23.84 -5.38 -5.18
N LEU A 232 -22.50 -5.53 -5.16
CA LEU A 232 -21.85 -6.58 -4.37
C LEU A 232 -21.94 -6.28 -2.87
N ALA A 233 -22.17 -7.32 -2.08
CA ALA A 233 -22.05 -7.24 -0.63
C ALA A 233 -20.62 -6.88 -0.19
N ALA A 234 -20.49 -6.18 0.93
CA ALA A 234 -19.18 -5.74 1.43
C ALA A 234 -18.23 -6.92 1.72
N SER A 235 -18.76 -8.05 2.21
CA SER A 235 -17.98 -9.28 2.39
C SER A 235 -17.43 -9.82 1.07
N THR A 236 -18.25 -9.83 0.01
CA THR A 236 -17.84 -10.26 -1.34
C THR A 236 -16.71 -9.38 -1.88
N ILE A 237 -16.83 -8.05 -1.74
CA ILE A 237 -15.75 -7.11 -2.10
C ILE A 237 -14.49 -7.44 -1.31
N GLY A 238 -14.61 -7.68 0.00
CA GLY A 238 -13.51 -8.08 0.86
C GLY A 238 -12.82 -9.38 0.41
N VAL A 239 -13.59 -10.39 0.01
CA VAL A 239 -13.07 -11.67 -0.52
C VAL A 239 -12.32 -11.46 -1.84
N VAL A 240 -12.87 -10.67 -2.77
CA VAL A 240 -12.19 -10.34 -4.04
C VAL A 240 -10.87 -9.60 -3.79
N MET A 241 -10.84 -8.65 -2.85
CA MET A 241 -9.60 -7.96 -2.44
C MET A 241 -8.59 -8.90 -1.77
N ALA A 242 -9.07 -9.83 -0.95
CA ALA A 242 -8.21 -10.82 -0.30
C ALA A 242 -7.56 -11.75 -1.33
N THR A 243 -8.26 -12.10 -2.42
CA THR A 243 -7.73 -12.91 -3.51
C THR A 243 -6.51 -12.25 -4.19
N PHE A 244 -6.54 -10.94 -4.41
CA PHE A 244 -5.39 -10.16 -4.88
C PHE A 244 -4.19 -10.27 -3.93
N SER A 245 -4.42 -10.10 -2.63
CA SER A 245 -3.35 -10.16 -1.64
C SER A 245 -2.80 -11.57 -1.47
N ALA A 246 -3.64 -12.62 -1.57
CA ALA A 246 -3.22 -14.02 -1.58
C ALA A 246 -2.33 -14.33 -2.79
N ALA A 247 -2.68 -13.83 -3.99
CA ALA A 247 -1.85 -13.95 -5.18
C ALA A 247 -0.50 -13.22 -5.02
N THR A 248 -0.51 -12.03 -4.44
CA THR A 248 0.70 -11.27 -4.12
C THR A 248 1.61 -12.05 -3.15
N PHE A 249 1.02 -12.71 -2.14
CA PHE A 249 1.75 -13.57 -1.22
C PHE A 249 2.37 -14.76 -1.96
N ALA A 250 1.58 -15.47 -2.76
CA ALA A 250 2.02 -16.63 -3.51
C ALA A 250 3.17 -16.31 -4.47
N VAL A 251 3.06 -15.21 -5.24
CA VAL A 251 4.11 -14.83 -6.18
C VAL A 251 5.39 -14.40 -5.46
N ARG A 252 5.31 -13.75 -4.32
CA ARG A 252 6.49 -13.37 -3.51
C ARG A 252 7.24 -14.59 -2.99
N LEU A 253 6.54 -15.66 -2.60
CA LEU A 253 7.17 -16.93 -2.25
C LEU A 253 7.87 -17.59 -3.44
N ALA A 254 7.31 -17.45 -4.65
CA ALA A 254 7.89 -17.99 -5.87
C ALA A 254 9.06 -17.16 -6.44
N MET A 255 9.21 -15.89 -6.03
CA MET A 255 10.20 -14.94 -6.58
C MET A 255 11.65 -15.46 -6.56
N PRO A 256 12.17 -16.12 -5.49
CA PRO A 256 13.55 -16.62 -5.50
C PRO A 256 13.84 -17.64 -6.61
N PHE A 257 12.83 -18.39 -7.04
CA PHE A 257 12.92 -19.33 -8.15
C PHE A 257 12.77 -18.64 -9.50
N LEU A 258 11.87 -17.67 -9.58
CA LEU A 258 11.53 -16.95 -10.81
C LEU A 258 12.71 -16.09 -11.31
N ILE A 259 13.36 -15.33 -10.41
CA ILE A 259 14.47 -14.42 -10.74
C ILE A 259 15.70 -15.19 -11.24
N ARG A 260 15.90 -16.42 -10.80
CA ARG A 260 17.03 -17.27 -11.27
C ARG A 260 16.88 -17.74 -12.71
N ARG A 261 15.66 -17.76 -13.26
CA ARG A 261 15.35 -18.33 -14.58
C ARG A 261 14.90 -17.31 -15.61
N ILE A 262 14.41 -16.16 -15.18
CA ILE A 262 13.78 -15.16 -16.06
C ILE A 262 14.50 -13.82 -15.89
N ARG A 263 14.81 -13.16 -17.01
CA ARG A 263 15.38 -11.82 -17.00
C ARG A 263 14.44 -10.83 -16.32
N GLN A 264 14.97 -9.95 -15.48
CA GLN A 264 14.20 -9.00 -14.66
C GLN A 264 13.25 -8.12 -15.49
N TRP A 265 13.67 -7.64 -16.67
CA TRP A 265 12.83 -6.85 -17.56
C TRP A 265 11.67 -7.65 -18.18
N VAL A 266 11.86 -8.96 -18.42
CA VAL A 266 10.77 -9.84 -18.87
C VAL A 266 9.71 -9.95 -17.78
N VAL A 267 10.11 -10.10 -16.51
CA VAL A 267 9.18 -10.15 -15.38
C VAL A 267 8.36 -8.86 -15.31
N ILE A 268 9.01 -7.70 -15.43
CA ILE A 268 8.33 -6.39 -15.39
C ILE A 268 7.36 -6.25 -16.57
N ALA A 269 7.81 -6.55 -17.79
CA ALA A 269 6.96 -6.45 -18.99
C ALA A 269 5.73 -7.37 -18.89
N SER A 270 5.93 -8.62 -18.43
CA SER A 270 4.84 -9.56 -18.19
C SER A 270 3.89 -9.09 -17.10
N ALA A 271 4.41 -8.57 -15.99
CA ALA A 271 3.62 -8.01 -14.90
C ALA A 271 2.72 -6.87 -15.39
N MET A 272 3.26 -5.94 -16.17
CA MET A 272 2.51 -4.82 -16.74
C MET A 272 1.49 -5.29 -17.77
N ALA A 273 1.84 -6.25 -18.63
CA ALA A 273 0.94 -6.79 -19.64
C ALA A 273 -0.25 -7.52 -18.99
N VAL A 274 0.01 -8.41 -18.02
CA VAL A 274 -1.03 -9.15 -17.30
C VAL A 274 -1.94 -8.17 -16.54
N SER A 275 -1.35 -7.19 -15.82
CA SER A 275 -2.13 -6.21 -15.07
C SER A 275 -2.94 -5.30 -16.00
N GLY A 276 -2.37 -4.84 -17.11
CA GLY A 276 -3.06 -4.02 -18.09
C GLY A 276 -4.23 -4.75 -18.74
N THR A 277 -4.04 -6.02 -19.12
CA THR A 277 -5.11 -6.86 -19.65
C THR A 277 -6.22 -7.10 -18.62
N ALA A 278 -5.87 -7.38 -17.37
CA ALA A 278 -6.85 -7.56 -16.31
C ALA A 278 -7.67 -6.28 -16.09
N TYR A 279 -7.03 -5.10 -16.04
CA TYR A 279 -7.75 -3.82 -15.93
C TYR A 279 -8.67 -3.53 -17.13
N LEU A 280 -8.25 -3.88 -18.33
CA LEU A 280 -9.08 -3.70 -19.52
C LEU A 280 -10.37 -4.53 -19.46
N LEU A 281 -10.32 -5.71 -18.85
CA LEU A 281 -11.45 -6.62 -18.73
C LEU A 281 -12.37 -6.28 -17.56
N PHE A 282 -11.89 -5.63 -16.50
CA PHE A 282 -12.66 -5.35 -15.28
C PHE A 282 -14.03 -4.71 -15.54
N PRO A 283 -14.18 -3.66 -16.38
CA PRO A 283 -15.46 -2.98 -16.56
C PRO A 283 -16.56 -3.83 -17.21
N PHE A 284 -16.20 -4.97 -17.80
CA PHE A 284 -17.11 -5.86 -18.50
C PHE A 284 -17.52 -7.10 -17.70
N ILE A 285 -17.04 -7.22 -16.46
CA ILE A 285 -17.21 -8.43 -15.65
C ILE A 285 -17.87 -8.07 -14.32
N GLU A 286 -19.08 -8.63 -14.11
CA GLU A 286 -19.84 -8.50 -12.87
C GLU A 286 -19.88 -9.82 -12.07
N HIS A 287 -19.52 -10.94 -12.71
CA HIS A 287 -19.54 -12.26 -12.10
C HIS A 287 -18.39 -12.44 -11.09
N VAL A 288 -18.74 -12.73 -9.84
CA VAL A 288 -17.79 -12.75 -8.70
C VAL A 288 -16.57 -13.66 -8.92
N PRO A 289 -16.71 -14.94 -9.35
CA PRO A 289 -15.55 -15.80 -9.63
C PRO A 289 -14.60 -15.22 -10.68
N ALA A 290 -15.12 -14.54 -11.70
CA ALA A 290 -14.30 -13.91 -12.73
C ALA A 290 -13.59 -12.66 -12.19
N LEU A 291 -14.25 -11.86 -11.33
CA LEU A 291 -13.60 -10.76 -10.60
C LEU A 291 -12.48 -11.26 -9.68
N MET A 292 -12.69 -12.39 -9.01
CA MET A 292 -11.65 -13.03 -8.19
C MET A 292 -10.47 -13.48 -9.06
N ALA A 293 -10.72 -14.09 -10.23
CA ALA A 293 -9.66 -14.50 -11.17
C ALA A 293 -8.86 -13.29 -11.68
N LEU A 294 -9.54 -12.19 -12.08
CA LEU A 294 -8.85 -10.95 -12.47
C LEU A 294 -8.06 -10.33 -11.33
N SER A 295 -8.62 -10.31 -10.13
CA SER A 295 -7.92 -9.82 -8.91
C SER A 295 -6.69 -10.69 -8.59
N PHE A 296 -6.80 -12.00 -8.77
CA PHE A 296 -5.67 -12.92 -8.61
C PHE A 296 -4.57 -12.63 -9.65
N LEU A 297 -4.93 -12.46 -10.92
CA LEU A 297 -3.97 -12.10 -11.98
C LEU A 297 -3.29 -10.76 -11.72
N LEU A 298 -4.05 -9.75 -11.26
CA LEU A 298 -3.49 -8.46 -10.83
C LEU A 298 -2.51 -8.62 -9.67
N GLY A 299 -2.87 -9.43 -8.67
CA GLY A 299 -2.02 -9.72 -7.52
C GLY A 299 -0.71 -10.41 -7.91
N LEU A 300 -0.75 -11.34 -8.87
CA LEU A 300 0.47 -11.96 -9.42
C LEU A 300 1.33 -10.92 -10.15
N GLY A 301 0.74 -10.14 -11.05
CA GLY A 301 1.45 -9.14 -11.85
C GLY A 301 2.08 -8.04 -10.97
N LEU A 302 1.26 -7.32 -10.21
CA LEU A 302 1.74 -6.21 -9.39
C LEU A 302 2.62 -6.67 -8.22
N GLY A 303 2.37 -7.89 -7.69
CA GLY A 303 3.12 -8.46 -6.58
C GLY A 303 4.56 -8.82 -6.91
N CYS A 304 4.82 -9.34 -8.12
CA CYS A 304 6.18 -9.73 -8.54
C CYS A 304 7.05 -8.54 -8.95
N ALA A 305 6.47 -7.43 -9.37
CA ALA A 305 7.20 -6.30 -9.91
C ALA A 305 8.01 -5.53 -8.86
N GLN A 306 7.49 -5.39 -7.65
CA GLN A 306 8.11 -4.59 -6.58
C GLN A 306 9.57 -4.99 -6.24
N PRO A 307 9.87 -6.27 -5.92
CA PRO A 307 11.24 -6.67 -5.61
C PRO A 307 12.18 -6.56 -6.81
N VAL A 308 11.68 -6.82 -8.03
CA VAL A 308 12.47 -6.72 -9.26
C VAL A 308 12.85 -5.27 -9.56
N ILE A 309 11.91 -4.33 -9.42
CA ILE A 309 12.20 -2.89 -9.59
C ILE A 309 13.25 -2.44 -8.58
N MET A 310 13.17 -2.88 -7.32
CA MET A 310 14.16 -2.50 -6.31
C MET A 310 15.55 -3.02 -6.67
N SER A 311 15.67 -4.27 -7.15
CA SER A 311 16.94 -4.83 -7.61
C SER A 311 17.53 -3.98 -8.76
N LEU A 312 16.74 -3.73 -9.79
CA LEU A 312 17.18 -2.92 -10.95
C LEU A 312 17.58 -1.49 -10.56
N LEU A 313 16.82 -0.85 -9.65
CA LEU A 313 17.16 0.49 -9.17
C LEU A 313 18.49 0.49 -8.42
N TYR A 314 18.76 -0.53 -7.59
CA TYR A 314 20.03 -0.68 -6.90
C TYR A 314 21.19 -0.88 -7.88
N GLU A 315 21.00 -1.75 -8.88
CA GLU A 315 22.00 -2.05 -9.92
C GLU A 315 22.34 -0.82 -10.79
N ALA A 316 21.32 -0.01 -11.13
CA ALA A 316 21.48 1.19 -11.94
C ALA A 316 21.90 2.44 -11.13
N SER A 317 21.92 2.36 -9.81
CA SER A 317 22.26 3.48 -8.94
C SER A 317 23.74 3.84 -9.05
N PRO A 318 24.10 5.13 -9.16
CA PRO A 318 25.48 5.55 -9.04
C PRO A 318 26.08 5.14 -7.68
N PRO A 319 27.37 4.80 -7.60
CA PRO A 319 28.03 4.41 -6.35
C PRO A 319 27.79 5.44 -5.23
N GLY A 320 27.34 4.96 -4.06
CA GLY A 320 27.06 5.80 -2.89
C GLY A 320 25.75 6.61 -2.94
N ARG A 321 24.93 6.50 -4.00
CA ARG A 321 23.67 7.23 -4.15
C ARG A 321 22.41 6.33 -4.11
N GLN A 322 22.54 5.07 -3.71
CA GLN A 322 21.40 4.12 -3.65
C GLN A 322 20.26 4.63 -2.76
N GLY A 323 20.60 5.26 -1.63
CA GLY A 323 19.60 5.86 -0.73
C GLY A 323 18.80 6.99 -1.39
N GLU A 324 19.46 7.82 -2.21
CA GLU A 324 18.79 8.90 -2.95
C GLU A 324 17.84 8.35 -4.02
N VAL A 325 18.25 7.31 -4.75
CA VAL A 325 17.40 6.64 -5.76
C VAL A 325 16.16 6.03 -5.12
N VAL A 326 16.31 5.37 -3.95
CA VAL A 326 15.17 4.86 -3.18
C VAL A 326 14.29 6.01 -2.68
N GLY A 327 14.89 7.13 -2.27
CA GLY A 327 14.17 8.34 -1.84
C GLY A 327 13.31 8.93 -2.95
N VAL A 328 13.84 9.07 -4.17
CA VAL A 328 13.07 9.54 -5.35
C VAL A 328 11.91 8.61 -5.65
N ARG A 329 12.14 7.30 -5.62
CA ARG A 329 11.07 6.33 -5.81
C ARG A 329 9.98 6.47 -4.74
N THR A 330 10.36 6.61 -3.47
CA THR A 330 9.40 6.78 -2.37
C THR A 330 8.58 8.06 -2.53
N LEU A 331 9.21 9.16 -2.96
CA LEU A 331 8.49 10.40 -3.27
C LEU A 331 7.47 10.18 -4.39
N THR A 332 7.85 9.48 -5.46
CA THR A 332 6.94 9.14 -6.58
C THR A 332 5.76 8.29 -6.09
N LEU A 333 6.01 7.29 -5.23
CA LEU A 333 4.94 6.46 -4.64
C LEU A 333 3.98 7.31 -3.78
N ASN A 334 4.50 8.15 -2.90
CA ASN A 334 3.68 9.00 -2.03
C ASN A 334 2.84 10.00 -2.85
N ALA A 335 3.42 10.56 -3.92
CA ALA A 335 2.68 11.41 -4.85
C ALA A 335 1.54 10.62 -5.53
N SER A 336 1.81 9.40 -5.99
CA SER A 336 0.77 8.53 -6.57
C SER A 336 -0.35 8.26 -5.55
N HIS A 337 -0.03 7.85 -4.34
CA HIS A 337 -1.01 7.59 -3.27
C HIS A 337 -1.89 8.81 -2.95
N THR A 338 -1.38 10.03 -3.15
CA THR A 338 -2.13 11.28 -2.89
C THR A 338 -2.97 11.71 -4.08
N PHE A 339 -2.38 11.77 -5.28
CA PHE A 339 -3.04 12.40 -6.43
C PHE A 339 -3.88 11.44 -7.28
N ILE A 340 -3.51 10.16 -7.33
CA ILE A 340 -4.19 9.19 -8.21
C ILE A 340 -5.62 8.89 -7.75
N PRO A 341 -5.93 8.62 -6.46
CA PRO A 341 -7.31 8.41 -6.03
C PRO A 341 -8.18 9.64 -6.29
N LEU A 342 -7.64 10.86 -6.06
CA LEU A 342 -8.35 12.10 -6.30
C LEU A 342 -8.69 12.28 -7.78
N ALA A 343 -7.68 12.15 -8.66
CA ALA A 343 -7.87 12.28 -10.11
C ALA A 343 -8.83 11.22 -10.66
N SER A 344 -8.68 9.97 -10.19
CA SER A 344 -9.53 8.86 -10.60
C SER A 344 -10.96 8.99 -10.09
N GLY A 345 -11.13 9.50 -8.87
CA GLY A 345 -12.43 9.83 -8.31
C GLY A 345 -13.14 10.94 -9.10
N ALA A 346 -12.41 12.02 -9.47
CA ALA A 346 -12.92 13.07 -10.32
C ALA A 346 -13.35 12.56 -11.71
N LEU A 347 -12.48 11.75 -12.34
CA LEU A 347 -12.75 11.16 -13.64
C LEU A 347 -13.94 10.19 -13.59
N SER A 348 -14.00 9.35 -12.53
CA SER A 348 -15.13 8.43 -12.32
C SER A 348 -16.45 9.16 -12.09
N ALA A 349 -16.44 10.29 -11.39
CA ALA A 349 -17.64 11.10 -11.17
C ALA A 349 -18.12 11.78 -12.46
N ALA A 350 -17.19 12.19 -13.33
CA ALA A 350 -17.52 12.90 -14.57
C ALA A 350 -17.91 11.96 -15.74
N LEU A 351 -17.22 10.85 -15.91
CA LEU A 351 -17.31 9.99 -17.10
C LEU A 351 -17.66 8.53 -16.77
N GLY A 352 -17.89 8.21 -15.49
CA GLY A 352 -18.03 6.82 -15.03
C GLY A 352 -16.70 6.11 -14.83
N MET A 353 -16.74 4.86 -14.35
CA MET A 353 -15.51 4.14 -13.97
C MET A 353 -14.79 3.48 -15.15
N ALA A 354 -15.51 3.08 -16.22
CA ALA A 354 -14.91 2.39 -17.34
C ALA A 354 -13.73 3.13 -18.00
N PRO A 355 -13.79 4.47 -18.24
CA PRO A 355 -12.65 5.22 -18.76
C PRO A 355 -11.41 5.17 -17.85
N VAL A 356 -11.57 5.12 -16.52
CA VAL A 356 -10.44 5.03 -15.59
C VAL A 356 -9.72 3.70 -15.75
N PHE A 357 -10.47 2.60 -15.82
CA PHE A 357 -9.91 1.27 -16.08
C PHE A 357 -9.18 1.18 -17.43
N VAL A 358 -9.78 1.76 -18.48
CA VAL A 358 -9.20 1.76 -19.83
C VAL A 358 -7.91 2.58 -19.90
N LEU A 359 -7.89 3.78 -19.30
CA LEU A 359 -6.69 4.63 -19.27
C LEU A 359 -5.54 3.97 -18.51
N LEU A 360 -5.85 3.31 -17.36
CA LEU A 360 -4.86 2.56 -16.63
C LEU A 360 -4.34 1.36 -17.42
N ALA A 361 -5.24 0.62 -18.05
CA ALA A 361 -4.88 -0.50 -18.92
C ALA A 361 -3.95 -0.05 -20.05
N ALA A 362 -4.31 1.03 -20.75
CA ALA A 362 -3.50 1.61 -21.82
C ALA A 362 -2.12 2.01 -21.34
N GLY A 363 -2.01 2.67 -20.16
CA GLY A 363 -0.74 3.04 -19.55
C GLY A 363 0.13 1.84 -19.23
N LEU A 364 -0.45 0.80 -18.62
CA LEU A 364 0.28 -0.43 -18.27
C LEU A 364 0.71 -1.23 -19.52
N LEU A 365 -0.17 -1.37 -20.53
CA LEU A 365 0.16 -2.08 -21.78
C LEU A 365 1.24 -1.34 -22.57
N THR A 366 1.16 -0.02 -22.65
CA THR A 366 2.22 0.82 -23.25
C THR A 366 3.54 0.66 -22.50
N GLY A 367 3.50 0.70 -21.16
CA GLY A 367 4.67 0.44 -20.32
C GLY A 367 5.25 -0.97 -20.51
N ALA A 368 4.40 -1.98 -20.69
CA ALA A 368 4.84 -3.34 -21.01
C ALA A 368 5.60 -3.40 -22.34
N TRP A 369 5.09 -2.73 -23.38
CA TRP A 369 5.72 -2.66 -24.68
C TRP A 369 7.10 -1.98 -24.60
N PHE A 370 7.20 -0.85 -23.92
CA PHE A 370 8.49 -0.16 -23.70
C PHE A 370 9.48 -1.00 -22.88
N SER A 371 9.00 -1.72 -21.85
CA SER A 371 9.83 -2.60 -21.02
C SER A 371 10.36 -3.80 -21.83
N LYS A 372 9.58 -4.33 -22.78
CA LYS A 372 10.02 -5.40 -23.68
C LYS A 372 11.20 -5.00 -24.57
N GLN A 373 11.30 -3.72 -24.96
CA GLN A 373 12.43 -3.22 -25.74
C GLN A 373 13.76 -3.24 -24.98
N GLN A 374 13.74 -3.30 -23.65
CA GLN A 374 14.93 -3.40 -22.81
C GLN A 374 15.40 -4.85 -22.62
N VAL A 375 14.65 -5.83 -23.11
CA VAL A 375 15.00 -7.26 -23.06
C VAL A 375 16.02 -7.62 -24.16
N LYS A 376 16.08 -6.82 -25.22
CA LYS A 376 17.07 -6.96 -26.30
C LYS A 376 18.41 -6.39 -25.84
#